data_91fa48f2ba9fb4a1493a770c3ec943ca
#
_entry.id   91fa48f2ba9fb4a1493a770c3ec943ca
#
_cell.length_a   1.000
_cell.length_b   1.000
_cell.length_c   1.000
_cell.angle_alpha   90.00
_cell.angle_beta   90.00
_cell.angle_gamma   90.00
#
_symmetry.space_group_name_H-M   'P 1'
#
loop_
_entity.id
_entity.type
_entity.pdbx_description
1 polymer ?
#
loop_
_entity_poly.entity_id
_entity_poly.type
_entity_poly.pdbx_seq_one_letter_code
_entity_poly.pdbx_strand_id
1 'polypeptide(L)'
;MKRYNRHSVALGAFVMTAALMLASPAKGTGPVRNGNPILVFMNIRAGDCSIADPAVGVITSVTPLDSLLYNRNDEGGAPVFCNPVLAPDGHQLTLGEFEAVKGSASLKCTGAGTHSVLHFSGLHPKGTYTAWLFVKNAAGEFTAIGALGTTMPIENYFTASQAGEGQLSVTTPEEDLSAFGHVGPCFLETPFEIHLVYHADNETHGPGPGANETWVTNANFLFP
;
A
#
# COMPACT_ATOMS: atom_id res chain seq x y z
N MET A 1 -73.46 40.55 28.16
CA MET A 1 -73.00 39.34 28.86
C MET A 1 -71.83 38.73 28.08
N LYS A 2 -70.59 38.96 28.48
CA LYS A 2 -69.36 38.39 27.84
C LYS A 2 -68.78 37.38 28.85
N ARG A 3 -68.70 36.11 28.45
CA ARG A 3 -68.08 35.04 29.27
C ARG A 3 -66.58 35.09 29.06
N TYR A 4 -65.82 35.18 30.18
CA TYR A 4 -64.39 35.03 30.22
C TYR A 4 -64.00 33.54 30.29
N ASN A 5 -63.24 33.09 29.30
CA ASN A 5 -62.65 31.73 29.30
C ASN A 5 -61.31 31.80 30.04
N ARG A 6 -61.20 31.02 31.10
CA ARG A 6 -59.94 30.84 31.83
C ARG A 6 -59.08 29.78 31.11
N HIS A 7 -57.96 30.21 30.60
CA HIS A 7 -56.95 29.25 30.11
C HIS A 7 -56.07 28.82 31.31
N SER A 8 -56.16 27.51 31.58
CA SER A 8 -55.25 26.80 32.51
C SER A 8 -53.89 26.61 31.81
N VAL A 9 -52.83 27.19 32.40
CA VAL A 9 -51.46 26.99 31.97
C VAL A 9 -50.96 25.74 32.69
N ALA A 10 -50.76 24.65 31.96
CA ALA A 10 -50.10 23.45 32.45
C ALA A 10 -48.59 23.68 32.47
N LEU A 11 -48.00 23.68 33.66
CA LEU A 11 -46.56 23.72 33.86
C LEU A 11 -45.99 22.33 33.53
N GLY A 12 -45.40 22.17 32.35
CA GLY A 12 -44.68 20.96 31.98
C GLY A 12 -43.32 20.93 32.66
N ALA A 13 -43.14 19.98 33.57
CA ALA A 13 -41.83 19.71 34.15
C ALA A 13 -40.93 19.05 33.08
N PHE A 14 -39.90 19.79 32.66
CA PHE A 14 -38.82 19.25 31.83
C PHE A 14 -37.89 18.37 32.68
N VAL A 15 -38.02 17.06 32.59
CA VAL A 15 -37.04 16.14 33.17
C VAL A 15 -35.86 16.11 32.19
N MET A 16 -34.78 16.80 32.53
CA MET A 16 -33.47 16.66 31.86
C MET A 16 -32.90 15.30 32.27
N THR A 17 -33.06 14.32 31.38
CA THR A 17 -32.28 13.07 31.43
C THR A 17 -30.84 13.39 30.96
N ALA A 18 -29.93 13.51 31.92
CA ALA A 18 -28.51 13.55 31.64
C ALA A 18 -28.10 12.17 31.06
N ALA A 19 -27.93 12.08 29.75
CA ALA A 19 -27.31 10.93 29.14
C ALA A 19 -25.85 10.90 29.60
N LEU A 20 -25.53 10.00 30.53
CA LEU A 20 -24.15 9.62 30.81
C LEU A 20 -23.60 9.00 29.52
N MET A 21 -22.85 9.77 28.76
CA MET A 21 -21.99 9.20 27.72
C MET A 21 -20.90 8.42 28.44
N LEU A 22 -21.10 7.12 28.56
CA LEU A 22 -20.03 6.19 28.91
C LEU A 22 -18.98 6.32 27.81
N ALA A 23 -17.90 7.03 28.07
CA ALA A 23 -16.73 7.02 27.24
C ALA A 23 -16.33 5.56 27.07
N SER A 24 -16.45 5.04 25.85
CA SER A 24 -15.93 3.73 25.52
C SER A 24 -14.46 3.70 25.94
N PRO A 25 -13.98 2.67 26.65
CA PRO A 25 -12.57 2.57 27.00
C PRO A 25 -11.77 2.68 25.71
N ALA A 26 -10.76 3.53 25.70
CA ALA A 26 -9.82 3.65 24.60
C ALA A 26 -9.35 2.24 24.24
N LYS A 27 -9.66 1.77 23.02
CA LYS A 27 -9.21 0.47 22.53
C LYS A 27 -7.69 0.44 22.70
N GLY A 28 -7.22 -0.49 23.53
CA GLY A 28 -5.80 -0.62 23.84
C GLY A 28 -4.99 -0.68 22.54
N THR A 29 -3.81 -0.09 22.57
CA THR A 29 -2.89 -0.14 21.43
C THR A 29 -2.55 -1.61 21.18
N GLY A 30 -3.00 -2.15 20.05
CA GLY A 30 -2.74 -3.51 19.64
C GLY A 30 -1.25 -3.78 19.35
N PRO A 31 -0.90 -4.99 18.90
CA PRO A 31 0.47 -5.38 18.66
C PRO A 31 1.15 -4.44 17.65
N VAL A 32 2.46 -4.24 17.84
CA VAL A 32 3.33 -3.57 16.88
C VAL A 32 4.04 -4.66 16.08
N ARG A 33 4.06 -4.56 14.76
CA ARG A 33 4.88 -5.40 13.88
C ARG A 33 5.92 -4.54 13.18
N ASN A 34 7.16 -5.05 13.15
CA ASN A 34 8.26 -4.44 12.43
C ASN A 34 8.77 -5.43 11.38
N GLY A 35 9.21 -4.91 10.22
CA GLY A 35 9.72 -5.71 9.12
C GLY A 35 10.79 -4.98 8.32
N ASN A 36 11.66 -5.74 7.69
CA ASN A 36 12.56 -5.26 6.65
C ASN A 36 12.06 -5.77 5.29
N PRO A 37 12.24 -5.01 4.21
CA PRO A 37 11.83 -5.46 2.90
C PRO A 37 12.75 -6.56 2.38
N ILE A 38 12.18 -7.43 1.55
CA ILE A 38 12.92 -8.31 0.65
C ILE A 38 12.78 -7.78 -0.77
N LEU A 39 13.81 -7.97 -1.58
CA LEU A 39 13.73 -7.65 -3.00
C LEU A 39 12.85 -8.68 -3.71
N VAL A 40 12.01 -8.19 -4.62
CA VAL A 40 11.10 -9.02 -5.41
C VAL A 40 11.17 -8.56 -6.86
N PHE A 41 11.31 -9.52 -7.76
CA PHE A 41 11.44 -9.29 -9.19
C PHE A 41 10.17 -9.69 -9.95
N MET A 42 9.02 -9.21 -9.49
CA MET A 42 7.77 -9.42 -10.23
C MET A 42 7.75 -8.54 -11.49
N ASN A 43 7.46 -9.17 -12.61
CA ASN A 43 7.38 -8.50 -13.91
C ASN A 43 8.70 -7.83 -14.36
N ILE A 44 9.83 -8.18 -13.77
CA ILE A 44 11.14 -7.65 -14.14
C ILE A 44 11.99 -8.75 -14.78
N ARG A 45 12.72 -8.37 -15.81
CA ARG A 45 13.74 -9.18 -16.46
C ARG A 45 15.04 -8.37 -16.62
N ALA A 46 16.17 -9.04 -16.60
CA ALA A 46 17.47 -8.46 -16.87
C ALA A 46 17.94 -8.82 -18.29
N GLY A 47 18.45 -7.83 -19.04
CA GLY A 47 18.91 -8.03 -20.41
C GLY A 47 17.77 -8.07 -21.43
N ASP A 48 18.04 -8.60 -22.64
CA ASP A 48 17.09 -8.59 -23.75
C ASP A 48 15.86 -9.46 -23.47
N CYS A 49 14.70 -8.84 -23.35
CA CYS A 49 13.42 -9.50 -23.15
C CYS A 49 12.54 -9.60 -24.42
N SER A 50 13.10 -9.31 -25.59
CA SER A 50 12.39 -9.47 -26.88
C SER A 50 12.20 -10.94 -27.29
N ILE A 51 12.92 -11.85 -26.65
CA ILE A 51 12.87 -13.29 -26.92
C ILE A 51 11.62 -13.88 -26.28
N ALA A 52 10.85 -14.66 -27.03
CA ALA A 52 9.59 -15.25 -26.60
C ALA A 52 9.73 -16.31 -25.47
N ASP A 53 10.94 -16.76 -25.13
CA ASP A 53 11.17 -17.70 -24.04
C ASP A 53 10.99 -17.01 -22.67
N PRO A 54 10.01 -17.44 -21.85
CA PRO A 54 9.78 -16.85 -20.52
C PRO A 54 10.94 -17.06 -19.54
N ALA A 55 11.86 -17.99 -19.80
CA ALA A 55 13.05 -18.20 -18.97
C ALA A 55 14.15 -17.18 -19.25
N VAL A 56 14.11 -16.49 -20.40
CA VAL A 56 15.14 -15.50 -20.76
C VAL A 56 14.99 -14.24 -19.90
N GLY A 57 16.09 -13.79 -19.36
CA GLY A 57 16.17 -12.58 -18.55
C GLY A 57 15.64 -12.74 -17.11
N VAL A 58 15.30 -13.97 -16.68
CA VAL A 58 14.98 -14.21 -15.26
C VAL A 58 16.18 -13.85 -14.40
N ILE A 59 15.95 -12.98 -13.41
CA ILE A 59 17.00 -12.53 -12.50
C ILE A 59 17.36 -13.65 -11.53
N THR A 60 18.64 -13.92 -11.42
CA THR A 60 19.21 -14.92 -10.52
C THR A 60 20.38 -14.31 -9.74
N SER A 61 20.91 -15.02 -8.75
CA SER A 61 22.06 -14.58 -7.95
C SER A 61 23.35 -14.39 -8.76
N VAL A 62 23.40 -14.85 -10.02
CA VAL A 62 24.54 -14.68 -10.92
C VAL A 62 24.29 -13.65 -12.03
N THR A 63 23.13 -13.02 -12.06
CA THR A 63 22.84 -11.94 -13.02
C THR A 63 23.75 -10.73 -12.71
N PRO A 64 24.48 -10.20 -13.70
CA PRO A 64 25.35 -9.05 -13.48
C PRO A 64 24.58 -7.81 -13.03
N LEU A 65 25.14 -7.05 -12.08
CA LEU A 65 24.49 -5.86 -11.51
C LEU A 65 24.35 -4.71 -12.51
N ASP A 66 25.13 -4.68 -13.56
CA ASP A 66 25.05 -3.72 -14.67
C ASP A 66 24.04 -4.12 -15.77
N SER A 67 23.33 -5.26 -15.58
CA SER A 67 22.28 -5.68 -16.50
C SER A 67 21.14 -4.68 -16.50
N LEU A 68 20.74 -4.24 -17.70
CA LEU A 68 19.61 -3.35 -17.90
C LEU A 68 18.28 -4.07 -17.59
N LEU A 69 17.35 -3.36 -16.95
CA LEU A 69 16.07 -3.91 -16.54
C LEU A 69 14.95 -3.61 -17.52
N TYR A 70 14.09 -4.60 -17.71
CA TYR A 70 12.89 -4.52 -18.52
C TYR A 70 11.67 -4.95 -17.70
N ASN A 71 10.58 -4.22 -17.87
CA ASN A 71 9.26 -4.64 -17.43
C ASN A 71 8.67 -5.56 -18.49
N ARG A 72 8.33 -6.78 -18.09
CA ARG A 72 7.79 -7.80 -18.97
C ARG A 72 6.63 -8.54 -18.32
N ASN A 73 5.56 -8.73 -19.07
CA ASN A 73 4.47 -9.61 -18.72
C ASN A 73 4.31 -10.72 -19.75
N ASP A 74 4.25 -11.96 -19.28
CA ASP A 74 4.15 -13.18 -20.11
C ASP A 74 2.76 -13.82 -19.93
N GLU A 75 1.70 -13.16 -20.38
CA GLU A 75 0.38 -13.78 -20.41
C GLU A 75 0.30 -14.86 -21.48
N GLY A 76 -0.07 -16.07 -21.07
CA GLY A 76 -0.25 -17.20 -22.01
C GLY A 76 1.02 -17.70 -22.67
N GLY A 77 2.21 -17.37 -22.13
CA GLY A 77 3.50 -17.86 -22.63
C GLY A 77 4.12 -17.05 -23.76
N ALA A 78 3.51 -15.94 -24.17
CA ALA A 78 4.10 -14.96 -25.07
C ALA A 78 4.26 -13.62 -24.36
N PRO A 79 5.34 -12.84 -24.59
CA PRO A 79 5.46 -11.52 -24.02
C PRO A 79 4.38 -10.59 -24.58
N VAL A 80 3.50 -10.08 -23.71
CA VAL A 80 2.49 -9.06 -24.07
C VAL A 80 3.18 -7.73 -24.27
N PHE A 81 4.20 -7.45 -23.43
CA PHE A 81 5.07 -6.28 -23.57
C PHE A 81 6.47 -6.56 -23.03
N CYS A 82 7.41 -5.73 -23.46
CA CYS A 82 8.79 -5.71 -23.01
C CYS A 82 9.30 -4.28 -23.10
N ASN A 83 9.19 -3.54 -22.01
CA ASN A 83 9.53 -2.13 -21.95
C ASN A 83 10.73 -1.88 -21.05
N PRO A 84 11.68 -0.99 -21.41
CA PRO A 84 12.74 -0.61 -20.51
C PRO A 84 12.17 0.01 -19.22
N VAL A 85 12.71 -0.36 -18.08
CA VAL A 85 12.40 0.32 -16.80
C VAL A 85 13.25 1.58 -16.75
N LEU A 86 12.60 2.74 -16.84
CA LEU A 86 13.30 4.02 -16.90
C LEU A 86 13.31 4.71 -15.53
N ALA A 87 14.43 5.37 -15.21
CA ALA A 87 14.52 6.32 -14.12
C ALA A 87 13.87 7.67 -14.51
N PRO A 88 13.57 8.57 -13.54
CA PRO A 88 12.95 9.86 -13.83
C PRO A 88 13.77 10.79 -14.72
N ASP A 89 15.08 10.59 -14.85
CA ASP A 89 15.96 11.33 -15.74
C ASP A 89 16.07 10.71 -17.15
N GLY A 90 15.37 9.60 -17.38
CA GLY A 90 15.26 8.90 -18.66
C GLY A 90 16.30 7.84 -18.92
N HIS A 91 17.28 7.60 -18.03
CA HIS A 91 18.18 6.46 -18.23
C HIS A 91 17.47 5.14 -17.88
N GLN A 92 17.88 4.06 -18.53
CA GLN A 92 17.37 2.72 -18.21
C GLN A 92 18.05 2.17 -16.97
N LEU A 93 17.23 1.70 -16.00
CA LEU A 93 17.72 1.17 -14.73
C LEU A 93 18.51 -0.12 -14.92
N THR A 94 19.54 -0.26 -14.08
CA THR A 94 20.32 -1.49 -13.93
C THR A 94 19.82 -2.32 -12.75
N LEU A 95 20.16 -3.59 -12.71
CA LEU A 95 19.86 -4.47 -11.59
C LEU A 95 20.46 -3.94 -10.27
N GLY A 96 21.70 -3.42 -10.32
CA GLY A 96 22.37 -2.90 -9.12
C GLY A 96 21.68 -1.68 -8.53
N GLU A 97 21.14 -0.78 -9.35
CA GLU A 97 20.34 0.35 -8.90
C GLU A 97 19.04 -0.10 -8.25
N PHE A 98 18.39 -1.12 -8.85
CA PHE A 98 17.14 -1.68 -8.33
C PHE A 98 17.34 -2.43 -7.02
N GLU A 99 18.44 -3.14 -6.85
CA GLU A 99 18.79 -3.87 -5.62
C GLU A 99 19.31 -2.97 -4.50
N ALA A 100 19.60 -1.70 -4.76
CA ALA A 100 20.07 -0.76 -3.76
C ALA A 100 19.03 -0.44 -2.68
N VAL A 101 17.76 -0.75 -2.93
CA VAL A 101 16.63 -0.42 -2.04
C VAL A 101 16.76 -1.15 -0.71
N LYS A 102 16.69 -0.36 0.36
CA LYS A 102 16.62 -0.80 1.75
C LYS A 102 15.46 -0.10 2.43
N GLY A 103 14.99 -0.65 3.55
CA GLY A 103 13.91 0.01 4.26
C GLY A 103 13.57 -0.63 5.60
N SER A 104 12.57 -0.07 6.22
CA SER A 104 11.92 -0.62 7.41
C SER A 104 10.44 -0.28 7.41
N ALA A 105 9.64 -1.16 7.97
CA ALA A 105 8.21 -0.94 8.23
C ALA A 105 7.94 -1.04 9.71
N SER A 106 7.10 -0.15 10.23
CA SER A 106 6.53 -0.23 11.58
C SER A 106 5.02 -0.06 11.47
N LEU A 107 4.28 -1.05 11.93
CA LEU A 107 2.83 -1.08 11.85
C LEU A 107 2.24 -1.23 13.25
N LYS A 108 1.17 -0.49 13.52
CA LYS A 108 0.52 -0.46 14.80
C LYS A 108 -1.00 -0.38 14.65
N CYS A 109 -1.73 -1.24 15.35
CA CYS A 109 -3.18 -1.10 15.50
C CYS A 109 -3.52 0.14 16.32
N THR A 110 -4.48 0.91 15.84
CA THR A 110 -5.02 2.10 16.52
C THR A 110 -6.53 2.02 16.56
N GLY A 111 -7.18 2.96 17.25
CA GLY A 111 -8.65 3.06 17.22
C GLY A 111 -9.22 3.47 15.85
N ALA A 112 -8.36 3.97 14.95
CA ALA A 112 -8.74 4.39 13.58
C ALA A 112 -8.36 3.36 12.51
N GLY A 113 -7.83 2.20 12.88
CA GLY A 113 -7.33 1.18 11.93
C GLY A 113 -5.85 0.86 12.13
N THR A 114 -5.18 0.38 11.10
CA THR A 114 -3.74 0.08 11.14
C THR A 114 -2.93 1.29 10.67
N HIS A 115 -2.15 1.87 11.58
CA HIS A 115 -1.17 2.91 11.24
C HIS A 115 0.13 2.26 10.78
N SER A 116 0.59 2.63 9.59
CA SER A 116 1.79 2.10 8.93
C SER A 116 2.79 3.23 8.67
N VAL A 117 4.03 3.02 9.07
CA VAL A 117 5.16 3.92 8.78
C VAL A 117 6.22 3.11 8.04
N LEU A 118 6.50 3.50 6.80
CA LEU A 118 7.51 2.89 5.94
C LEU A 118 8.63 3.90 5.72
N HIS A 119 9.88 3.46 5.84
CA HIS A 119 11.08 4.24 5.51
C HIS A 119 11.89 3.48 4.48
N PHE A 120 12.44 4.20 3.52
CA PHE A 120 13.24 3.64 2.45
C PHE A 120 14.49 4.48 2.19
N SER A 121 15.53 3.82 1.70
CA SER A 121 16.74 4.43 1.14
C SER A 121 17.21 3.63 -0.08
N GLY A 122 18.07 4.20 -0.91
CA GLY A 122 18.51 3.57 -2.15
C GLY A 122 17.44 3.51 -3.23
N LEU A 123 16.39 4.33 -3.10
CA LEU A 123 15.37 4.52 -4.14
C LEU A 123 15.92 5.35 -5.30
N HIS A 124 15.28 5.25 -6.46
CA HIS A 124 15.63 6.12 -7.59
C HIS A 124 15.28 7.57 -7.26
N PRO A 125 16.25 8.51 -7.36
CA PRO A 125 16.02 9.92 -7.07
C PRO A 125 14.83 10.47 -7.87
N LYS A 126 13.91 11.14 -7.16
CA LYS A 126 12.66 11.69 -7.73
C LYS A 126 11.68 10.65 -8.31
N GLY A 127 11.94 9.36 -8.14
CA GLY A 127 11.02 8.30 -8.57
C GLY A 127 9.72 8.33 -7.79
N THR A 128 8.62 8.00 -8.46
CA THR A 128 7.29 7.86 -7.87
C THR A 128 7.07 6.42 -7.43
N TYR A 129 6.60 6.27 -6.20
CA TYR A 129 6.37 4.96 -5.58
C TYR A 129 4.97 4.90 -4.98
N THR A 130 4.37 3.70 -5.02
CA THR A 130 3.13 3.38 -4.31
C THR A 130 3.32 2.15 -3.42
N ALA A 131 2.60 2.11 -2.31
CA ALA A 131 2.57 0.96 -1.41
C ALA A 131 1.20 0.26 -1.47
N TRP A 132 1.22 -1.06 -1.64
CA TRP A 132 0.03 -1.89 -1.79
C TRP A 132 -0.04 -2.94 -0.71
N LEU A 133 -1.22 -3.12 -0.12
CA LEU A 133 -1.52 -4.13 0.89
C LEU A 133 -2.08 -5.38 0.21
N PHE A 134 -1.50 -6.53 0.53
CA PHE A 134 -1.94 -7.85 0.11
C PHE A 134 -2.27 -8.68 1.35
N VAL A 135 -3.53 -8.94 1.61
CA VAL A 135 -3.97 -9.76 2.75
C VAL A 135 -4.07 -11.22 2.32
N LYS A 136 -3.64 -12.12 3.20
CA LYS A 136 -3.66 -13.57 2.97
C LYS A 136 -4.63 -14.26 3.93
N ASN A 137 -5.20 -15.38 3.48
CA ASN A 137 -5.90 -16.32 4.36
C ASN A 137 -4.90 -17.25 5.08
N ALA A 138 -5.41 -18.11 5.96
CA ALA A 138 -4.59 -19.09 6.68
C ALA A 138 -3.89 -20.12 5.77
N ALA A 139 -4.34 -20.30 4.53
CA ALA A 139 -3.70 -21.15 3.53
C ALA A 139 -2.58 -20.42 2.76
N GLY A 140 -2.37 -19.11 3.01
CA GLY A 140 -1.38 -18.29 2.34
C GLY A 140 -1.86 -17.72 0.98
N GLU A 141 -3.12 -17.89 0.63
CA GLU A 141 -3.70 -17.37 -0.60
C GLU A 141 -4.09 -15.90 -0.40
N PHE A 142 -3.88 -15.07 -1.42
CA PHE A 142 -4.32 -13.67 -1.41
C PHE A 142 -5.84 -13.58 -1.44
N THR A 143 -6.41 -12.93 -0.43
CA THR A 143 -7.85 -12.70 -0.31
C THR A 143 -8.24 -11.25 -0.62
N ALA A 144 -7.28 -10.34 -0.54
CA ALA A 144 -7.50 -8.93 -0.80
C ALA A 144 -6.23 -8.23 -1.26
N ILE A 145 -6.38 -7.28 -2.18
CA ILE A 145 -5.32 -6.38 -2.67
C ILE A 145 -5.91 -4.98 -2.70
N GLY A 146 -5.21 -4.01 -2.10
CA GLY A 146 -5.64 -2.63 -2.07
C GLY A 146 -4.52 -1.65 -1.79
N ALA A 147 -4.80 -0.36 -1.91
CA ALA A 147 -3.88 0.68 -1.52
C ALA A 147 -3.60 0.63 -0.01
N LEU A 148 -2.33 0.81 0.39
CA LEU A 148 -2.01 0.99 1.81
C LEU A 148 -2.44 2.39 2.25
N GLY A 149 -3.26 2.50 3.29
CA GLY A 149 -3.86 3.77 3.73
C GLY A 149 -5.32 3.90 3.28
N THR A 150 -5.79 5.13 3.10
CA THR A 150 -7.14 5.40 2.64
C THR A 150 -7.25 5.26 1.12
N THR A 151 -8.44 4.88 0.65
CA THR A 151 -8.76 4.80 -0.78
C THR A 151 -9.38 6.09 -1.31
N MET A 152 -9.85 6.99 -0.41
CA MET A 152 -10.48 8.26 -0.75
C MET A 152 -10.20 9.34 0.33
N PRO A 153 -9.26 10.26 0.18
CA PRO A 153 -8.28 10.38 -0.91
C PRO A 153 -7.24 9.28 -0.87
N ILE A 154 -6.60 9.01 -2.01
CA ILE A 154 -5.51 8.04 -2.08
C ILE A 154 -4.27 8.62 -1.44
N GLU A 155 -3.68 7.87 -0.50
CA GLU A 155 -2.52 8.31 0.29
C GLU A 155 -1.32 7.35 0.18
N ASN A 156 -1.44 6.29 -0.60
CA ASN A 156 -0.46 5.20 -0.67
C ASN A 156 0.79 5.52 -1.49
N TYR A 157 1.08 6.78 -1.79
CA TYR A 157 2.18 7.15 -2.67
C TYR A 157 3.15 8.16 -2.03
N PHE A 158 4.36 8.19 -2.56
CA PHE A 158 5.36 9.20 -2.25
C PHE A 158 6.34 9.35 -3.42
N THR A 159 7.04 10.47 -3.46
CA THR A 159 8.17 10.69 -4.38
C THR A 159 9.47 10.64 -3.60
N ALA A 160 10.43 9.87 -4.08
CA ALA A 160 11.75 9.79 -3.46
C ALA A 160 12.49 11.14 -3.54
N SER A 161 13.28 11.43 -2.51
CA SER A 161 14.14 12.61 -2.47
C SER A 161 15.27 12.52 -3.51
N GLN A 162 15.98 13.63 -3.71
CA GLN A 162 17.19 13.64 -4.56
C GLN A 162 18.30 12.68 -4.03
N ALA A 163 18.27 12.34 -2.73
CA ALA A 163 19.20 11.38 -2.11
C ALA A 163 18.70 9.92 -2.19
N GLY A 164 17.55 9.65 -2.85
CA GLY A 164 16.95 8.33 -2.91
C GLY A 164 16.32 7.87 -1.60
N GLU A 165 15.86 8.80 -0.79
CA GLU A 165 15.15 8.50 0.45
C GLU A 165 13.63 8.69 0.26
N GLY A 166 12.83 7.83 0.90
CA GLY A 166 11.38 7.92 0.88
C GLY A 166 10.75 7.55 2.21
N GLN A 167 9.59 8.12 2.47
CA GLN A 167 8.79 7.81 3.64
C GLN A 167 7.31 7.83 3.29
N LEU A 168 6.58 6.87 3.83
CA LEU A 168 5.12 6.83 3.80
C LEU A 168 4.61 6.65 5.22
N SER A 169 3.63 7.47 5.64
CA SER A 169 3.00 7.36 6.97
C SER A 169 1.49 7.51 6.78
N VAL A 170 0.78 6.39 6.84
CA VAL A 170 -0.66 6.32 6.52
C VAL A 170 -1.40 5.45 7.53
N THR A 171 -2.72 5.64 7.60
CA THR A 171 -3.61 4.77 8.38
C THR A 171 -4.60 4.11 7.44
N THR A 172 -4.61 2.79 7.40
CA THR A 172 -5.63 2.00 6.69
C THR A 172 -6.83 1.83 7.60
N PRO A 173 -7.99 2.46 7.31
CA PRO A 173 -9.18 2.38 8.15
C PRO A 173 -9.81 0.98 8.15
N GLU A 174 -10.60 0.69 9.18
CA GLU A 174 -11.32 -0.58 9.30
C GLU A 174 -12.32 -0.83 8.15
N GLU A 175 -13.05 0.22 7.74
CA GLU A 175 -14.01 0.15 6.65
C GLU A 175 -13.36 -0.20 5.30
N ASP A 176 -12.16 0.30 5.02
CA ASP A 176 -11.45 -0.02 3.79
C ASP A 176 -11.00 -1.48 3.77
N LEU A 177 -10.70 -2.05 4.93
CA LEU A 177 -10.37 -3.47 5.06
C LEU A 177 -11.59 -4.38 4.89
N SER A 178 -12.78 -3.94 5.32
CA SER A 178 -14.02 -4.71 5.17
C SER A 178 -14.41 -4.89 3.71
N ALA A 179 -14.09 -3.92 2.85
CA ALA A 179 -14.27 -4.03 1.39
C ALA A 179 -13.43 -5.18 0.79
N PHE A 180 -12.37 -5.60 1.47
CA PHE A 180 -11.51 -6.72 1.10
C PHE A 180 -11.85 -8.03 1.84
N GLY A 181 -13.01 -8.10 2.51
CA GLY A 181 -13.44 -9.30 3.24
C GLY A 181 -12.75 -9.52 4.58
N HIS A 182 -11.95 -8.55 5.06
CA HIS A 182 -11.34 -8.61 6.37
C HIS A 182 -12.33 -8.17 7.46
N VAL A 183 -12.47 -8.97 8.52
CA VAL A 183 -13.35 -8.65 9.65
C VAL A 183 -12.48 -8.33 10.86
N GLY A 184 -12.37 -7.05 11.18
CA GLY A 184 -11.62 -6.60 12.35
C GLY A 184 -10.98 -5.23 12.18
N PRO A 185 -10.66 -4.55 13.29
CA PRO A 185 -10.15 -3.19 13.25
C PRO A 185 -8.69 -3.07 12.78
N CYS A 186 -8.01 -4.21 12.54
CA CYS A 186 -6.59 -4.20 12.29
C CYS A 186 -6.15 -5.43 11.50
N PHE A 187 -5.49 -5.24 10.36
CA PHE A 187 -5.01 -6.34 9.52
C PHE A 187 -3.76 -7.05 10.08
N LEU A 188 -3.18 -6.58 11.19
CA LEU A 188 -1.99 -7.20 11.79
C LEU A 188 -2.26 -8.60 12.39
N GLU A 189 -3.53 -9.00 12.52
CA GLU A 189 -3.92 -10.31 13.05
C GLU A 189 -3.93 -11.43 11.99
N THR A 190 -3.78 -11.07 10.72
CA THR A 190 -3.72 -12.01 9.59
C THR A 190 -2.35 -11.93 8.90
N PRO A 191 -1.93 -12.96 8.16
CA PRO A 191 -0.78 -12.85 7.28
C PRO A 191 -1.03 -11.81 6.18
N PHE A 192 -0.06 -10.95 5.92
CA PHE A 192 -0.14 -9.95 4.88
C PHE A 192 1.24 -9.60 4.30
N GLU A 193 1.21 -8.92 3.15
CA GLU A 193 2.39 -8.34 2.52
C GLU A 193 2.14 -6.87 2.22
N ILE A 194 3.20 -6.06 2.23
CA ILE A 194 3.18 -4.71 1.69
C ILE A 194 4.16 -4.68 0.52
N HIS A 195 3.65 -4.39 -0.66
CA HIS A 195 4.45 -4.29 -1.89
C HIS A 195 4.77 -2.84 -2.17
N LEU A 196 6.06 -2.53 -2.32
CA LEU A 196 6.52 -1.25 -2.86
C LEU A 196 6.60 -1.36 -4.38
N VAL A 197 5.88 -0.51 -5.07
CA VAL A 197 5.80 -0.46 -6.52
C VAL A 197 6.46 0.82 -7.01
N TYR A 198 7.39 0.69 -7.95
CA TYR A 198 8.00 1.79 -8.67
C TYR A 198 7.24 2.07 -9.97
N HIS A 199 6.96 3.35 -10.26
CA HIS A 199 6.28 3.80 -11.47
C HIS A 199 7.30 4.34 -12.48
N ALA A 200 7.53 3.58 -13.55
CA ALA A 200 8.51 3.94 -14.58
C ALA A 200 8.06 5.12 -15.46
N ASP A 201 6.78 5.45 -15.48
CA ASP A 201 6.21 6.65 -16.10
C ASP A 201 6.20 7.88 -15.17
N ASN A 202 6.63 7.67 -13.91
CA ASN A 202 6.69 8.68 -12.86
C ASN A 202 5.32 9.27 -12.48
N GLU A 203 4.21 8.55 -12.72
CA GLU A 203 2.85 8.96 -12.42
C GLU A 203 2.19 8.01 -11.39
N THR A 204 1.20 8.51 -10.65
CA THR A 204 0.30 7.69 -9.84
C THR A 204 -1.02 7.52 -10.59
N HIS A 205 -1.60 6.31 -10.57
CA HIS A 205 -2.76 5.96 -11.37
C HIS A 205 -4.05 5.84 -10.55
N GLY A 206 -4.12 6.52 -9.42
CA GLY A 206 -5.32 6.54 -8.58
C GLY A 206 -5.48 5.23 -7.77
N PRO A 207 -6.71 4.65 -7.71
CA PRO A 207 -7.00 3.49 -6.86
C PRO A 207 -6.38 2.17 -7.34
N GLY A 208 -5.71 2.15 -8.48
CA GLY A 208 -4.97 1.02 -9.04
C GLY A 208 -3.52 1.39 -9.35
N PRO A 209 -2.63 0.42 -9.54
CA PRO A 209 -1.22 0.67 -9.87
C PRO A 209 -1.01 1.17 -11.31
N GLY A 210 -2.06 1.30 -12.11
CA GLY A 210 -1.98 1.66 -13.52
C GLY A 210 -1.89 0.46 -14.45
N ALA A 211 -1.55 0.72 -15.71
CA ALA A 211 -1.31 -0.33 -16.69
C ALA A 211 -0.03 -1.12 -16.31
N ASN A 212 -0.05 -2.43 -16.52
CA ASN A 212 1.04 -3.32 -16.10
C ASN A 212 2.41 -2.95 -16.69
N GLU A 213 2.43 -2.29 -17.84
CA GLU A 213 3.64 -1.81 -18.50
C GLU A 213 4.29 -0.58 -17.86
N THR A 214 3.61 0.11 -16.95
CA THR A 214 4.06 1.37 -16.33
C THR A 214 4.67 1.21 -14.95
N TRP A 215 4.57 0.02 -14.34
CA TRP A 215 5.04 -0.20 -12.98
C TRP A 215 5.74 -1.55 -12.79
N VAL A 216 6.58 -1.61 -11.77
CA VAL A 216 7.28 -2.82 -11.36
C VAL A 216 7.33 -2.92 -9.83
N THR A 217 7.21 -4.13 -9.29
CA THR A 217 7.40 -4.34 -7.84
C THR A 217 8.89 -4.27 -7.51
N ASN A 218 9.24 -3.38 -6.58
CA ASN A 218 10.63 -3.15 -6.20
C ASN A 218 11.02 -3.92 -4.93
N ALA A 219 10.16 -3.92 -3.91
CA ALA A 219 10.43 -4.60 -2.65
C ALA A 219 9.13 -4.98 -1.94
N ASN A 220 9.17 -6.05 -1.13
CA ASN A 220 8.02 -6.49 -0.34
C ASN A 220 8.41 -6.61 1.13
N PHE A 221 7.51 -6.19 2.01
CA PHE A 221 7.53 -6.56 3.43
C PHE A 221 6.62 -7.76 3.63
N LEU A 222 7.15 -8.84 4.18
CA LEU A 222 6.40 -10.06 4.49
C LEU A 222 6.08 -10.14 5.98
N PHE A 223 4.82 -10.31 6.30
CA PHE A 223 4.33 -10.47 7.67
C PHE A 223 3.51 -11.76 7.77
N PRO A 224 4.14 -12.87 8.21
CA PRO A 224 3.49 -14.17 8.37
C PRO A 224 2.48 -14.22 9.51
#